data_75da44cd97ddff4de378563d812b2b95
#
_entry.id   75da44cd97ddff4de378563d812b2b95
#
_cell.length_a   1.000
_cell.length_b   1.000
_cell.length_c   1.000
_cell.angle_alpha   90.00
_cell.angle_beta   90.00
_cell.angle_gamma   90.00
#
_symmetry.space_group_name_H-M   'P 1'
#
loop_
_entity.id
_entity.type
_entity.pdbx_description
1 polymer ?
#
loop_
_entity_poly.entity_id
_entity_poly.type
_entity_poly.pdbx_seq_one_letter_code
_entity_poly.pdbx_strand_id
1 'polypeptide(L)'
;LMKVMEDVFKTLIRKKYGSDECFDVIVNDQKGDLEIFRRRTIVDDDDLYNTLTEIEYKDAIKIEPDYQVGEELYEEVDIQKEFGRRAILAGKQTLAARINDLKKNILIKKYEDRVGEIVSGEVYQVWKKEVLLLDEEGNEMLLPKSEQIPTDYFKKGESVRGVVKKVELKNSQAVIILSRTSPAFLEKLLEIEVPEIFDGLIVVKKIVRDPGERAKVAVESYDDRIDPVGACVGMKGSRIHGIVRELKNENIDVINWTSNIQLLIQRSLTPAKITSMDIDAEKMHANVFLKPDQVSLAIGRRGVNIKLACELTGYEIDVFRDNEGEVEEFDIDLDEFTDEIEPWVIDELKRVGCDTARSVLDLTSEELERRTDLEKETIEDVRRILKEEFGKE
;
A
#
# COMPACT_ATOMS: atom_id res chain seq x y z
N LEU A 1 -10.28 30.23 -18.43
CA LEU A 1 -9.26 31.27 -18.54
C LEU A 1 -9.90 32.65 -18.77
N MET A 2 -10.87 32.78 -19.71
CA MET A 2 -11.54 34.06 -20.02
C MET A 2 -12.16 34.71 -18.81
N LYS A 3 -12.99 34.01 -18.04
CA LYS A 3 -13.56 34.54 -16.79
C LYS A 3 -12.51 35.06 -15.79
N VAL A 4 -11.36 34.37 -15.71
CA VAL A 4 -10.25 34.78 -14.84
C VAL A 4 -9.62 36.10 -15.32
N MET A 5 -9.49 36.27 -16.63
CA MET A 5 -9.01 37.53 -17.19
C MET A 5 -10.00 38.64 -16.92
N GLU A 6 -11.30 38.43 -17.16
CA GLU A 6 -12.36 39.38 -16.83
C GLU A 6 -12.32 39.81 -15.36
N ASP A 7 -12.23 38.81 -14.43
CA ASP A 7 -12.19 39.09 -12.98
C ASP A 7 -10.95 39.88 -12.57
N VAL A 8 -9.79 39.63 -13.18
CA VAL A 8 -8.56 40.37 -12.91
C VAL A 8 -8.71 41.82 -13.34
N PHE A 9 -9.23 42.05 -14.56
CA PHE A 9 -9.43 43.43 -15.04
C PHE A 9 -10.56 44.15 -14.31
N LYS A 10 -11.65 43.51 -13.96
CA LYS A 10 -12.68 44.05 -13.06
C LYS A 10 -12.09 44.45 -11.70
N THR A 11 -11.17 43.65 -11.16
CA THR A 11 -10.47 43.99 -9.91
C THR A 11 -9.58 45.24 -10.07
N LEU A 12 -8.90 45.40 -11.21
CA LEU A 12 -8.09 46.57 -11.50
C LEU A 12 -8.96 47.86 -11.66
N ILE A 13 -10.09 47.71 -12.38
CA ILE A 13 -11.10 48.77 -12.54
C ILE A 13 -11.64 49.22 -11.19
N ARG A 14 -12.04 48.23 -10.36
CA ARG A 14 -12.55 48.52 -8.99
C ARG A 14 -11.54 49.23 -8.11
N LYS A 15 -10.25 48.89 -8.23
CA LYS A 15 -9.18 49.61 -7.51
C LYS A 15 -8.98 51.06 -7.98
N LYS A 16 -9.20 51.34 -9.25
CA LYS A 16 -9.01 52.68 -9.83
C LYS A 16 -10.23 53.55 -9.65
N TYR A 17 -11.41 53.01 -9.94
CA TYR A 17 -12.66 53.78 -10.04
C TYR A 17 -13.61 53.59 -8.85
N GLY A 18 -13.32 52.63 -7.95
CA GLY A 18 -14.16 52.34 -6.77
C GLY A 18 -15.28 51.32 -7.04
N SER A 19 -15.79 51.24 -8.29
CA SER A 19 -16.78 50.25 -8.75
C SER A 19 -16.43 49.73 -10.13
N ASP A 20 -16.93 48.54 -10.48
CA ASP A 20 -16.82 47.93 -11.79
C ASP A 20 -18.19 47.72 -12.48
N GLU A 21 -19.30 48.21 -11.86
CA GLU A 21 -20.66 47.98 -12.35
C GLU A 21 -20.96 48.63 -13.71
N CYS A 22 -20.28 49.75 -14.03
CA CYS A 22 -20.43 50.46 -15.29
C CYS A 22 -19.36 50.08 -16.33
N PHE A 23 -18.61 48.99 -16.10
CA PHE A 23 -17.56 48.52 -17.02
C PHE A 23 -17.84 47.12 -17.55
N ASP A 24 -17.79 46.97 -18.87
CA ASP A 24 -17.86 45.69 -19.54
C ASP A 24 -16.47 45.31 -20.03
N VAL A 25 -15.99 44.14 -19.60
CA VAL A 25 -14.69 43.59 -19.98
C VAL A 25 -14.93 42.44 -20.94
N ILE A 26 -14.52 42.59 -22.18
CA ILE A 26 -14.70 41.59 -23.24
C ILE A 26 -13.35 40.99 -23.60
N VAL A 27 -13.22 39.68 -23.43
CA VAL A 27 -12.02 38.92 -23.81
C VAL A 27 -12.31 38.11 -25.06
N ASN A 28 -11.61 38.43 -26.15
CA ASN A 28 -11.72 37.73 -27.40
C ASN A 28 -10.60 36.67 -27.53
N ASP A 29 -10.95 35.40 -27.44
CA ASP A 29 -9.99 34.28 -27.48
C ASP A 29 -9.42 34.03 -28.87
N GLN A 30 -10.17 34.35 -29.94
CA GLN A 30 -9.74 34.13 -31.32
C GLN A 30 -8.71 35.16 -31.81
N LYS A 31 -8.87 36.44 -31.36
CA LYS A 31 -7.96 37.54 -31.68
C LYS A 31 -6.85 37.72 -30.67
N GLY A 32 -7.04 37.20 -29.44
CA GLY A 32 -6.16 37.47 -28.29
C GLY A 32 -6.25 38.90 -27.77
N ASP A 33 -7.36 39.59 -28.03
CA ASP A 33 -7.57 40.98 -27.66
C ASP A 33 -8.45 41.09 -26.43
N LEU A 34 -8.21 42.17 -25.68
CA LEU A 34 -9.00 42.56 -24.52
C LEU A 34 -9.52 43.96 -24.72
N GLU A 35 -10.82 44.13 -24.71
CA GLU A 35 -11.52 45.38 -24.83
C GLU A 35 -12.24 45.66 -23.52
N ILE A 36 -12.17 46.91 -23.05
CA ILE A 36 -12.88 47.41 -21.87
C ILE A 36 -13.75 48.53 -22.32
N PHE A 37 -15.04 48.39 -22.10
CA PHE A 37 -16.03 49.47 -22.37
C PHE A 37 -16.55 50.00 -21.05
N ARG A 38 -16.63 51.35 -20.99
CA ARG A 38 -17.31 52.07 -19.89
C ARG A 38 -18.69 52.48 -20.38
N ARG A 39 -19.72 52.01 -19.73
CA ARG A 39 -21.10 52.33 -19.98
C ARG A 39 -21.47 53.60 -19.20
N ARG A 40 -21.91 54.65 -19.88
CA ARG A 40 -22.37 55.90 -19.28
C ARG A 40 -23.71 56.29 -19.85
N THR A 41 -24.59 56.86 -19.01
CA THR A 41 -25.88 57.41 -19.43
C THR A 41 -25.69 58.89 -19.80
N ILE A 42 -26.25 59.29 -20.92
CA ILE A 42 -26.19 60.68 -21.40
C ILE A 42 -27.20 61.50 -20.62
N VAL A 43 -26.74 62.55 -19.92
CA VAL A 43 -27.54 63.42 -19.12
C VAL A 43 -27.47 64.87 -19.69
N ASP A 44 -28.45 65.77 -19.33
CA ASP A 44 -28.39 67.12 -19.69
C ASP A 44 -27.16 67.83 -19.13
N ASP A 45 -26.70 68.90 -19.76
CA ASP A 45 -25.44 69.59 -19.45
C ASP A 45 -25.32 70.14 -18.02
N ASP A 46 -26.43 70.33 -17.32
CA ASP A 46 -26.46 70.86 -15.94
C ASP A 46 -26.79 69.75 -14.90
N ASP A 47 -27.04 68.46 -15.32
CA ASP A 47 -27.52 67.35 -14.46
C ASP A 47 -26.47 66.26 -14.24
N LEU A 48 -25.18 66.55 -14.35
CA LEU A 48 -24.08 65.60 -14.14
C LEU A 48 -23.80 65.40 -12.63
N TYR A 49 -24.20 64.28 -12.08
CA TYR A 49 -23.93 63.90 -10.67
C TYR A 49 -22.72 62.98 -10.50
N ASN A 50 -22.52 62.09 -11.44
CA ASN A 50 -21.44 61.08 -11.34
C ASN A 50 -20.74 60.89 -12.70
N THR A 51 -19.52 61.42 -12.80
CA THR A 51 -18.69 61.33 -14.02
C THR A 51 -18.30 59.89 -14.40
N LEU A 52 -18.49 58.90 -13.54
CA LEU A 52 -18.23 57.48 -13.85
C LEU A 52 -19.39 56.84 -14.61
N THR A 53 -20.62 57.18 -14.25
CA THR A 53 -21.84 56.56 -14.78
C THR A 53 -22.59 57.47 -15.75
N GLU A 54 -22.25 58.76 -15.79
CA GLU A 54 -22.95 59.78 -16.58
C GLU A 54 -21.97 60.55 -17.47
N ILE A 55 -22.46 61.10 -18.58
CA ILE A 55 -21.73 61.96 -19.50
C ILE A 55 -22.63 63.07 -19.95
N GLU A 56 -22.12 64.38 -20.01
CA GLU A 56 -22.84 65.46 -20.52
C GLU A 56 -23.17 65.31 -22.01
N TYR A 57 -24.35 65.76 -22.40
CA TYR A 57 -24.81 65.70 -23.79
C TYR A 57 -23.84 66.36 -24.78
N LYS A 58 -23.22 67.48 -24.41
CA LYS A 58 -22.20 68.18 -25.22
C LYS A 58 -20.97 67.33 -25.51
N ASP A 59 -20.59 66.46 -24.61
CA ASP A 59 -19.42 65.57 -24.77
C ASP A 59 -19.81 64.29 -25.51
N ALA A 60 -21.03 63.78 -25.30
CA ALA A 60 -21.56 62.63 -26.02
C ALA A 60 -21.67 62.86 -27.55
N ILE A 61 -22.16 64.07 -27.96
CA ILE A 61 -22.26 64.46 -29.40
C ILE A 61 -20.88 64.52 -30.06
N LYS A 62 -19.79 64.79 -29.36
CA LYS A 62 -18.44 64.80 -29.93
C LYS A 62 -17.97 63.44 -30.33
N ILE A 63 -18.51 62.36 -29.68
CA ILE A 63 -18.20 60.99 -29.95
C ILE A 63 -19.07 60.53 -31.13
N GLU A 64 -20.39 60.72 -31.05
CA GLU A 64 -21.32 60.36 -32.11
C GLU A 64 -22.49 61.34 -32.13
N PRO A 65 -22.77 61.97 -33.28
CA PRO A 65 -23.77 63.09 -33.37
C PRO A 65 -25.23 62.68 -33.16
N ASP A 66 -25.53 61.38 -33.26
CA ASP A 66 -26.91 60.89 -33.28
C ASP A 66 -27.45 60.53 -31.88
N TYR A 67 -26.64 60.63 -30.82
CA TYR A 67 -27.04 60.31 -29.45
C TYR A 67 -28.08 61.30 -28.89
N GLN A 68 -28.98 60.74 -28.03
CA GLN A 68 -30.02 61.52 -27.31
C GLN A 68 -29.83 61.40 -25.78
N VAL A 69 -30.35 62.39 -25.06
CA VAL A 69 -30.35 62.36 -23.60
C VAL A 69 -31.16 61.15 -23.10
N GLY A 70 -30.59 60.39 -22.16
CA GLY A 70 -31.18 59.20 -21.62
C GLY A 70 -30.68 57.87 -22.29
N GLU A 71 -29.92 57.98 -23.39
CA GLU A 71 -29.31 56.81 -24.02
C GLU A 71 -28.02 56.38 -23.32
N GLU A 72 -27.64 55.10 -23.48
CA GLU A 72 -26.39 54.53 -22.98
C GLU A 72 -25.28 54.65 -24.02
N LEU A 73 -24.16 55.26 -23.61
CA LEU A 73 -22.93 55.33 -24.41
C LEU A 73 -21.91 54.33 -23.93
N TYR A 74 -21.33 53.57 -24.86
CA TYR A 74 -20.22 52.66 -24.61
C TYR A 74 -18.91 53.26 -25.10
N GLU A 75 -18.08 53.70 -24.16
CA GLU A 75 -16.78 54.31 -24.44
C GLU A 75 -15.67 53.26 -24.25
N GLU A 76 -14.85 53.06 -25.28
CA GLU A 76 -13.69 52.20 -25.16
C GLU A 76 -12.62 52.83 -24.25
N VAL A 77 -12.18 52.06 -23.27
CA VAL A 77 -11.18 52.47 -22.29
C VAL A 77 -9.80 51.98 -22.73
N ASP A 78 -8.93 52.93 -23.10
CA ASP A 78 -7.55 52.63 -23.43
C ASP A 78 -6.77 52.24 -22.16
N ILE A 79 -6.47 50.94 -22.04
CA ILE A 79 -5.78 50.36 -20.88
C ILE A 79 -4.41 51.01 -20.66
N GLN A 80 -3.69 51.37 -21.72
CA GLN A 80 -2.34 51.93 -21.60
C GLN A 80 -2.36 53.38 -21.11
N LYS A 81 -3.36 54.15 -21.51
CA LYS A 81 -3.50 55.55 -21.08
C LYS A 81 -4.13 55.68 -19.71
N GLU A 82 -5.13 54.86 -19.44
CA GLU A 82 -5.92 54.93 -18.23
C GLU A 82 -5.25 54.24 -17.02
N PHE A 83 -4.57 53.12 -17.23
CA PHE A 83 -3.90 52.39 -16.16
C PHE A 83 -2.40 52.65 -16.17
N GLY A 84 -1.87 53.24 -15.13
CA GLY A 84 -0.43 53.44 -14.98
C GLY A 84 0.36 52.12 -14.92
N ARG A 85 1.65 52.18 -15.26
CA ARG A 85 2.54 51.00 -15.32
C ARG A 85 2.47 50.08 -14.09
N ARG A 86 2.28 50.66 -12.89
CA ARG A 86 2.18 49.86 -11.63
C ARG A 86 0.91 49.01 -11.61
N ALA A 87 -0.22 49.57 -12.08
CA ALA A 87 -1.48 48.85 -12.13
C ALA A 87 -1.41 47.67 -13.13
N ILE A 88 -0.82 47.92 -14.30
CA ILE A 88 -0.62 46.87 -15.33
C ILE A 88 0.29 45.78 -14.82
N LEU A 89 1.39 46.08 -14.12
CA LEU A 89 2.28 45.10 -13.50
C LEU A 89 1.56 44.29 -12.41
N ALA A 90 0.77 44.95 -11.55
CA ALA A 90 -0.04 44.26 -10.54
C ALA A 90 -1.08 43.34 -11.19
N GLY A 91 -1.72 43.77 -12.27
CA GLY A 91 -2.64 42.93 -13.05
C GLY A 91 -1.96 41.69 -13.63
N LYS A 92 -0.79 41.87 -14.24
CA LYS A 92 0.03 40.75 -14.75
C LYS A 92 0.38 39.75 -13.66
N GLN A 93 0.81 40.21 -12.50
CA GLN A 93 1.11 39.36 -11.35
C GLN A 93 -0.12 38.61 -10.84
N THR A 94 -1.26 39.31 -10.70
CA THR A 94 -2.52 38.70 -10.29
C THR A 94 -2.99 37.64 -11.29
N LEU A 95 -2.91 37.97 -12.59
CA LEU A 95 -3.26 37.04 -13.66
C LEU A 95 -2.37 35.78 -13.61
N ALA A 96 -1.05 35.94 -13.50
CA ALA A 96 -0.12 34.84 -13.39
C ALA A 96 -0.42 33.95 -12.15
N ALA A 97 -0.74 34.55 -11.00
CA ALA A 97 -1.13 33.82 -9.81
C ALA A 97 -2.43 33.02 -10.03
N ARG A 98 -3.45 33.63 -10.63
CA ARG A 98 -4.73 32.96 -10.94
C ARG A 98 -4.59 31.83 -11.95
N ILE A 99 -3.77 32.01 -12.98
CA ILE A 99 -3.46 30.95 -13.95
C ILE A 99 -2.76 29.78 -13.25
N ASN A 100 -1.82 30.05 -12.35
CA ASN A 100 -1.13 29.00 -11.58
C ASN A 100 -2.11 28.27 -10.65
N ASP A 101 -3.03 28.99 -9.99
CA ASP A 101 -4.07 28.35 -9.16
C ASP A 101 -4.99 27.45 -9.99
N LEU A 102 -5.37 27.88 -11.21
CA LEU A 102 -6.17 27.05 -12.11
C LEU A 102 -5.42 25.78 -12.56
N LYS A 103 -4.17 25.93 -13.01
CA LYS A 103 -3.32 24.79 -13.38
C LYS A 103 -3.20 23.79 -12.23
N LYS A 104 -2.99 24.29 -11.02
CA LYS A 104 -2.91 23.50 -9.81
C LYS A 104 -4.21 22.73 -9.53
N ASN A 105 -5.37 23.40 -9.61
CA ASN A 105 -6.66 22.75 -9.38
C ASN A 105 -6.96 21.67 -10.43
N ILE A 106 -6.61 21.92 -11.69
CA ILE A 106 -6.72 20.93 -12.78
C ILE A 106 -5.82 19.73 -12.50
N LEU A 107 -4.58 19.97 -12.08
CA LEU A 107 -3.62 18.92 -11.74
C LEU A 107 -4.11 18.07 -10.56
N ILE A 108 -4.59 18.72 -9.48
CA ILE A 108 -5.14 18.02 -8.31
C ILE A 108 -6.28 17.11 -8.76
N LYS A 109 -7.27 17.65 -9.46
CA LYS A 109 -8.42 16.86 -9.91
C LYS A 109 -8.00 15.69 -10.81
N LYS A 110 -7.09 15.93 -11.77
CA LYS A 110 -6.56 14.90 -12.68
C LYS A 110 -5.95 13.72 -11.93
N TYR A 111 -5.23 13.97 -10.84
CA TYR A 111 -4.55 12.92 -10.09
C TYR A 111 -5.34 12.39 -8.89
N GLU A 112 -6.31 13.15 -8.35
CA GLU A 112 -7.29 12.63 -7.39
C GLU A 112 -8.14 11.51 -8.00
N ASP A 113 -8.57 11.68 -9.26
CA ASP A 113 -9.30 10.65 -10.00
C ASP A 113 -8.44 9.41 -10.32
N ARG A 114 -7.11 9.53 -10.22
CA ARG A 114 -6.13 8.46 -10.46
C ARG A 114 -5.53 7.87 -9.20
N VAL A 115 -6.05 8.20 -8.02
CA VAL A 115 -5.59 7.59 -6.77
C VAL A 115 -5.83 6.08 -6.83
N GLY A 116 -4.79 5.31 -6.52
CA GLY A 116 -4.80 3.85 -6.66
C GLY A 116 -4.35 3.33 -8.02
N GLU A 117 -4.12 4.19 -9.03
CA GLU A 117 -3.60 3.78 -10.33
C GLU A 117 -2.08 3.85 -10.41
N ILE A 118 -1.49 3.01 -11.27
CA ILE A 118 -0.05 3.08 -11.56
C ILE A 118 0.23 4.26 -12.49
N VAL A 119 1.24 5.01 -12.11
CA VAL A 119 1.86 6.04 -12.94
C VAL A 119 3.36 5.79 -13.05
N SER A 120 3.95 6.25 -14.14
CA SER A 120 5.39 6.24 -14.36
C SER A 120 5.93 7.65 -14.40
N GLY A 121 7.13 7.83 -13.90
CA GLY A 121 7.85 9.09 -13.98
C GLY A 121 9.34 8.88 -14.09
N GLU A 122 10.03 9.85 -14.67
CA GLU A 122 11.48 9.87 -14.77
C GLU A 122 12.08 10.49 -13.52
N VAL A 123 13.10 9.85 -12.94
CA VAL A 123 13.84 10.38 -11.79
C VAL A 123 14.56 11.66 -12.17
N TYR A 124 14.08 12.77 -11.66
CA TYR A 124 14.72 14.08 -11.84
C TYR A 124 15.80 14.34 -10.81
N GLN A 125 15.51 14.07 -9.53
CA GLN A 125 16.46 14.27 -8.44
C GLN A 125 16.21 13.28 -7.28
N VAL A 126 17.32 12.78 -6.72
CA VAL A 126 17.27 11.89 -5.55
C VAL A 126 17.77 12.67 -4.34
N TRP A 127 16.92 12.80 -3.31
CA TRP A 127 17.26 13.39 -2.02
C TRP A 127 17.31 12.30 -0.94
N LYS A 128 17.85 12.65 0.21
CA LYS A 128 18.00 11.73 1.34
C LYS A 128 16.67 11.18 1.85
N LYS A 129 15.60 11.99 1.79
CA LYS A 129 14.27 11.67 2.35
C LYS A 129 13.22 11.30 1.31
N GLU A 130 13.42 11.69 0.06
CA GLU A 130 12.43 11.52 -1.01
C GLU A 130 13.11 11.54 -2.38
N VAL A 131 12.44 11.00 -3.38
CA VAL A 131 12.86 11.06 -4.78
C VAL A 131 11.84 11.90 -5.53
N LEU A 132 12.33 12.89 -6.28
CA LEU A 132 11.51 13.70 -7.17
C LEU A 132 11.49 13.05 -8.56
N LEU A 133 10.31 12.79 -9.04
CA LEU A 133 10.01 12.26 -10.35
C LEU A 133 9.24 13.30 -11.16
N LEU A 134 9.38 13.25 -12.47
CA LEU A 134 8.59 14.05 -13.39
C LEU A 134 7.79 13.10 -14.29
N ASP A 135 6.51 13.42 -14.50
CA ASP A 135 5.70 12.76 -15.53
C ASP A 135 6.04 13.28 -16.94
N GLU A 136 5.39 12.76 -17.95
CA GLU A 136 5.60 13.18 -19.37
C GLU A 136 5.24 14.64 -19.60
N GLU A 137 4.38 15.24 -18.78
CA GLU A 137 3.98 16.65 -18.86
C GLU A 137 4.87 17.57 -18.02
N GLY A 138 5.84 17.01 -17.27
CA GLY A 138 6.73 17.74 -16.38
C GLY A 138 6.12 18.04 -15.01
N ASN A 139 5.03 17.37 -14.62
CA ASN A 139 4.45 17.52 -13.29
C ASN A 139 5.28 16.79 -12.25
N GLU A 140 5.43 17.41 -11.08
CA GLU A 140 6.22 16.91 -9.99
C GLU A 140 5.48 15.81 -9.23
N MET A 141 6.13 14.65 -9.08
CA MET A 141 5.69 13.53 -8.27
C MET A 141 6.77 13.22 -7.25
N LEU A 142 6.39 13.01 -6.00
CA LEU A 142 7.30 12.64 -4.93
C LEU A 142 7.12 11.19 -4.50
N LEU A 143 8.24 10.51 -4.33
CA LEU A 143 8.31 9.19 -3.75
C LEU A 143 9.09 9.28 -2.42
N PRO A 144 8.40 9.48 -1.28
CA PRO A 144 9.02 9.55 0.04
C PRO A 144 9.77 8.26 0.40
N LYS A 145 10.78 8.34 1.24
CA LYS A 145 11.57 7.17 1.67
C LYS A 145 10.73 6.08 2.34
N SER A 146 9.68 6.47 3.07
CA SER A 146 8.71 5.53 3.68
C SER A 146 7.85 4.78 2.67
N GLU A 147 7.75 5.28 1.44
CA GLU A 147 6.96 4.70 0.34
C GLU A 147 7.85 3.97 -0.69
N GLN A 148 9.15 3.90 -0.45
CA GLN A 148 10.11 3.14 -1.25
C GLN A 148 10.28 1.74 -0.68
N ILE A 149 10.45 0.76 -1.55
CA ILE A 149 10.87 -0.58 -1.12
C ILE A 149 12.27 -0.45 -0.51
N PRO A 150 12.58 -1.11 0.62
CA PRO A 150 13.88 -0.95 1.29
C PRO A 150 15.11 -1.17 0.40
N THR A 151 14.97 -2.02 -0.60
CA THR A 151 16.02 -2.37 -1.58
C THR A 151 16.00 -1.48 -2.83
N ASP A 152 15.07 -0.52 -2.93
CA ASP A 152 15.03 0.41 -4.06
C ASP A 152 16.27 1.31 -4.08
N TYR A 153 16.86 1.39 -5.27
CA TYR A 153 17.94 2.32 -5.58
C TYR A 153 17.63 2.99 -6.91
N PHE A 154 17.60 4.31 -6.92
CA PHE A 154 17.20 5.10 -8.07
C PHE A 154 18.38 5.95 -8.60
N LYS A 155 18.46 6.05 -9.92
CA LYS A 155 19.41 6.93 -10.62
C LYS A 155 18.65 7.97 -11.40
N LYS A 156 19.24 9.17 -11.52
CA LYS A 156 18.70 10.23 -12.38
C LYS A 156 18.52 9.74 -13.82
N GLY A 157 17.36 10.03 -14.42
CA GLY A 157 16.99 9.60 -15.76
C GLY A 157 16.37 8.20 -15.83
N GLU A 158 16.22 7.49 -14.71
CA GLU A 158 15.58 6.18 -14.65
C GLU A 158 14.05 6.35 -14.62
N SER A 159 13.33 5.54 -15.39
CA SER A 159 11.87 5.48 -15.29
C SER A 159 11.45 4.61 -14.12
N VAL A 160 10.58 5.15 -13.25
CA VAL A 160 10.09 4.49 -12.04
C VAL A 160 8.58 4.46 -12.06
N ARG A 161 8.01 3.29 -11.77
CA ARG A 161 6.57 3.08 -11.60
C ARG A 161 6.20 3.09 -10.12
N GLY A 162 5.05 3.65 -9.82
CA GLY A 162 4.45 3.62 -8.49
C GLY A 162 2.96 3.88 -8.57
N VAL A 163 2.24 3.55 -7.51
CA VAL A 163 0.82 3.88 -7.40
C VAL A 163 0.64 5.29 -6.83
N VAL A 164 -0.31 6.05 -7.35
CA VAL A 164 -0.71 7.33 -6.76
C VAL A 164 -1.36 7.05 -5.41
N LYS A 165 -0.69 7.42 -4.32
CA LYS A 165 -1.21 7.24 -2.96
C LYS A 165 -2.17 8.35 -2.58
N LYS A 166 -1.81 9.59 -2.87
CA LYS A 166 -2.59 10.80 -2.59
C LYS A 166 -2.02 12.01 -3.30
N VAL A 167 -2.82 13.06 -3.38
CA VAL A 167 -2.40 14.38 -3.84
C VAL A 167 -2.45 15.34 -2.65
N GLU A 168 -1.38 16.06 -2.42
CA GLU A 168 -1.26 17.02 -1.31
C GLU A 168 -0.88 18.40 -1.80
N LEU A 169 -1.23 19.40 -1.01
CA LEU A 169 -0.77 20.77 -1.18
C LEU A 169 0.44 21.01 -0.28
N LYS A 170 1.63 21.13 -0.87
CA LYS A 170 2.86 21.46 -0.16
C LYS A 170 3.37 22.83 -0.64
N ASN A 171 3.51 23.81 0.26
CA ASN A 171 3.97 25.16 -0.08
C ASN A 171 3.18 25.81 -1.24
N SER A 172 1.86 25.67 -1.24
CA SER A 172 0.98 26.17 -2.31
C SER A 172 1.17 25.52 -3.69
N GLN A 173 1.93 24.43 -3.78
CA GLN A 173 2.05 23.59 -4.99
C GLN A 173 1.32 22.28 -4.79
N ALA A 174 0.68 21.79 -5.85
CA ALA A 174 0.12 20.44 -5.86
C ALA A 174 1.25 19.43 -6.04
N VAL A 175 1.35 18.49 -5.12
CA VAL A 175 2.37 17.43 -5.14
C VAL A 175 1.67 16.08 -5.12
N ILE A 176 2.04 15.22 -6.05
CA ILE A 176 1.52 13.88 -6.18
C ILE A 176 2.44 12.95 -5.40
N ILE A 177 1.90 12.27 -4.39
CA ILE A 177 2.66 11.32 -3.59
C ILE A 177 2.47 9.92 -4.15
N LEU A 178 3.58 9.31 -4.55
CA LEU A 178 3.62 7.93 -5.04
C LEU A 178 3.98 6.96 -3.93
N SER A 179 3.55 5.72 -4.08
CA SER A 179 3.93 4.60 -3.22
C SER A 179 4.31 3.37 -4.04
N ARG A 180 5.35 2.68 -3.60
CA ARG A 180 5.76 1.35 -4.07
C ARG A 180 5.56 0.27 -2.99
N THR A 181 5.26 0.71 -1.76
CA THR A 181 5.02 -0.17 -0.60
C THR A 181 3.54 -0.51 -0.43
N SER A 182 2.63 0.26 -1.01
CA SER A 182 1.18 0.05 -0.90
C SER A 182 0.75 -1.31 -1.48
N PRO A 183 -0.20 -2.03 -0.85
CA PRO A 183 -0.84 -3.21 -1.45
C PRO A 183 -1.47 -2.93 -2.81
N ALA A 184 -2.04 -1.74 -3.03
CA ALA A 184 -2.62 -1.32 -4.30
C ALA A 184 -1.59 -1.34 -5.45
N PHE A 185 -0.29 -1.13 -5.17
CA PHE A 185 0.73 -1.23 -6.21
C PHE A 185 0.87 -2.66 -6.73
N LEU A 186 0.88 -3.66 -5.83
CA LEU A 186 0.91 -5.07 -6.24
C LEU A 186 -0.40 -5.48 -6.93
N GLU A 187 -1.55 -5.00 -6.45
CA GLU A 187 -2.85 -5.27 -7.07
C GLU A 187 -2.89 -4.79 -8.52
N LYS A 188 -2.46 -3.56 -8.78
CA LYS A 188 -2.41 -3.00 -10.14
C LYS A 188 -1.36 -3.66 -11.04
N LEU A 189 -0.25 -4.12 -10.48
CA LEU A 189 0.71 -4.93 -11.24
C LEU A 189 0.10 -6.27 -11.66
N LEU A 190 -0.68 -6.90 -10.78
CA LEU A 190 -1.41 -8.13 -11.12
C LEU A 190 -2.46 -7.89 -12.20
N GLU A 191 -3.23 -6.80 -12.14
CA GLU A 191 -4.19 -6.44 -13.20
C GLU A 191 -3.52 -6.27 -14.57
N ILE A 192 -2.31 -5.72 -14.62
CA ILE A 192 -1.57 -5.53 -15.87
C ILE A 192 -1.03 -6.86 -16.43
N GLU A 193 -0.53 -7.74 -15.57
CA GLU A 193 0.15 -8.97 -16.00
C GLU A 193 -0.81 -10.17 -16.15
N VAL A 194 -2.00 -10.11 -15.55
CA VAL A 194 -2.97 -11.21 -15.50
C VAL A 194 -4.29 -10.77 -16.16
N PRO A 195 -4.52 -11.10 -17.45
CA PRO A 195 -5.72 -10.70 -18.18
C PRO A 195 -7.02 -11.13 -17.48
N GLU A 196 -7.01 -12.30 -16.83
CA GLU A 196 -8.18 -12.84 -16.12
C GLU A 196 -8.60 -11.97 -14.92
N ILE A 197 -7.65 -11.22 -14.31
CA ILE A 197 -7.95 -10.23 -13.27
C ILE A 197 -8.51 -8.96 -13.94
N PHE A 198 -7.90 -8.50 -15.01
CA PHE A 198 -8.36 -7.34 -15.76
C PHE A 198 -9.80 -7.52 -16.29
N ASP A 199 -10.12 -8.71 -16.79
CA ASP A 199 -11.45 -9.08 -17.29
C ASP A 199 -12.47 -9.36 -16.16
N GLY A 200 -12.05 -9.31 -14.89
CA GLY A 200 -12.91 -9.54 -13.73
C GLY A 200 -13.31 -11.02 -13.51
N LEU A 201 -12.68 -11.98 -14.20
CA LEU A 201 -12.90 -13.42 -13.99
C LEU A 201 -12.25 -13.91 -12.71
N ILE A 202 -11.13 -13.29 -12.32
CA ILE A 202 -10.44 -13.51 -11.06
C ILE A 202 -10.47 -12.20 -10.27
N VAL A 203 -10.84 -12.30 -8.99
CA VAL A 203 -10.87 -11.16 -8.08
C VAL A 203 -9.82 -11.32 -7.01
N VAL A 204 -9.07 -10.26 -6.77
CA VAL A 204 -8.14 -10.14 -5.64
C VAL A 204 -8.95 -9.78 -4.39
N LYS A 205 -9.05 -10.69 -3.44
CA LYS A 205 -9.81 -10.50 -2.20
C LYS A 205 -9.04 -9.70 -1.15
N LYS A 206 -7.77 -10.02 -0.99
CA LYS A 206 -6.92 -9.34 -0.01
C LYS A 206 -5.46 -9.48 -0.37
N ILE A 207 -4.71 -8.41 -0.14
CA ILE A 207 -3.25 -8.37 -0.27
C ILE A 207 -2.66 -7.91 1.05
N VAL A 208 -1.66 -8.63 1.52
CA VAL A 208 -0.83 -8.24 2.67
C VAL A 208 0.64 -8.33 2.26
N ARG A 209 1.45 -7.33 2.65
CA ARG A 209 2.83 -7.19 2.20
C ARG A 209 3.77 -6.77 3.32
N ASP A 210 4.95 -7.35 3.31
CA ASP A 210 6.16 -6.77 3.88
C ASP A 210 7.06 -6.37 2.70
N PRO A 211 7.08 -5.06 2.33
CA PRO A 211 7.63 -4.61 1.06
C PRO A 211 9.11 -4.98 0.86
N GLY A 212 9.40 -5.66 -0.25
CA GLY A 212 10.74 -6.14 -0.60
C GLY A 212 11.15 -7.48 0.04
N GLU A 213 10.32 -8.04 0.93
CA GLU A 213 10.57 -9.35 1.55
C GLU A 213 9.54 -10.38 1.06
N ARG A 214 8.26 -10.18 1.38
CA ARG A 214 7.20 -11.13 1.04
C ARG A 214 5.82 -10.47 0.96
N ALA A 215 4.99 -11.00 0.08
CA ALA A 215 3.56 -10.68 -0.01
C ALA A 215 2.71 -11.94 -0.07
N LYS A 216 1.48 -11.85 0.42
CA LYS A 216 0.44 -12.87 0.25
C LYS A 216 -0.75 -12.25 -0.43
N VAL A 217 -1.22 -12.88 -1.50
CA VAL A 217 -2.33 -12.43 -2.34
C VAL A 217 -3.40 -13.49 -2.35
N ALA A 218 -4.55 -13.19 -1.77
CA ALA A 218 -5.71 -14.08 -1.80
C ALA A 218 -6.58 -13.75 -3.02
N VAL A 219 -6.77 -14.74 -3.90
CA VAL A 219 -7.52 -14.62 -5.15
C VAL A 219 -8.66 -15.62 -5.20
N GLU A 220 -9.74 -15.24 -5.86
CA GLU A 220 -10.90 -16.09 -6.09
C GLU A 220 -11.34 -16.00 -7.54
N SER A 221 -11.70 -17.13 -8.15
CA SER A 221 -12.30 -17.15 -9.48
C SER A 221 -13.83 -17.29 -9.38
N TYR A 222 -14.54 -16.56 -10.24
CA TYR A 222 -15.98 -16.75 -10.44
C TYR A 222 -16.31 -17.84 -11.46
N ASP A 223 -15.33 -18.35 -12.20
CA ASP A 223 -15.49 -19.48 -13.11
C ASP A 223 -14.75 -20.71 -12.56
N ASP A 224 -15.49 -21.74 -12.23
CA ASP A 224 -14.95 -23.01 -11.66
C ASP A 224 -13.92 -23.72 -12.58
N ARG A 225 -13.89 -23.36 -13.86
CA ARG A 225 -12.94 -23.89 -14.85
C ARG A 225 -11.58 -23.22 -14.82
N ILE A 226 -11.48 -22.07 -14.13
CA ILE A 226 -10.25 -21.29 -14.05
C ILE A 226 -9.59 -21.55 -12.69
N ASP A 227 -8.36 -22.05 -12.71
CA ASP A 227 -7.50 -22.06 -11.52
C ASP A 227 -6.94 -20.67 -11.27
N PRO A 228 -7.42 -19.94 -10.24
CA PRO A 228 -7.00 -18.58 -10.03
C PRO A 228 -5.51 -18.45 -9.65
N VAL A 229 -4.95 -19.45 -8.98
CA VAL A 229 -3.53 -19.46 -8.59
C VAL A 229 -2.67 -19.69 -9.82
N GLY A 230 -3.00 -20.71 -10.60
CA GLY A 230 -2.27 -21.05 -11.83
C GLY A 230 -2.30 -19.91 -12.86
N ALA A 231 -3.43 -19.21 -13.00
CA ALA A 231 -3.57 -18.07 -13.88
C ALA A 231 -2.68 -16.88 -13.46
N CYS A 232 -2.64 -16.57 -12.16
CA CYS A 232 -1.80 -15.48 -11.63
C CYS A 232 -0.30 -15.81 -11.73
N VAL A 233 0.10 -17.04 -11.47
CA VAL A 233 1.50 -17.47 -11.53
C VAL A 233 1.97 -17.59 -12.99
N GLY A 234 1.12 -18.09 -13.86
CA GLY A 234 1.42 -18.37 -15.27
C GLY A 234 2.32 -19.58 -15.45
N MET A 235 2.49 -20.01 -16.73
CA MET A 235 3.34 -21.16 -17.05
C MET A 235 4.77 -20.94 -16.57
N LYS A 236 5.24 -21.84 -15.67
CA LYS A 236 6.59 -21.77 -15.06
C LYS A 236 6.89 -20.42 -14.39
N GLY A 237 5.85 -19.74 -13.90
CA GLY A 237 6.00 -18.46 -13.22
C GLY A 237 6.18 -17.25 -14.16
N SER A 238 5.89 -17.38 -15.45
CA SER A 238 6.17 -16.34 -16.45
C SER A 238 5.53 -14.99 -16.13
N ARG A 239 4.31 -14.98 -15.58
CA ARG A 239 3.58 -13.75 -15.23
C ARG A 239 4.09 -13.17 -13.91
N ILE A 240 4.18 -14.01 -12.86
CA ILE A 240 4.57 -13.53 -11.54
C ILE A 240 6.03 -13.04 -11.50
N HIS A 241 6.93 -13.60 -12.30
CA HIS A 241 8.33 -13.18 -12.34
C HIS A 241 8.52 -11.71 -12.78
N GLY A 242 7.65 -11.20 -13.68
CA GLY A 242 7.65 -9.78 -14.06
C GLY A 242 7.38 -8.87 -12.86
N ILE A 243 6.37 -9.24 -12.08
CA ILE A 243 5.96 -8.51 -10.86
C ILE A 243 7.04 -8.62 -9.78
N VAL A 244 7.56 -9.82 -9.52
CA VAL A 244 8.65 -10.05 -8.55
C VAL A 244 9.87 -9.18 -8.85
N ARG A 245 10.24 -9.06 -10.14
CA ARG A 245 11.36 -8.19 -10.57
C ARG A 245 11.08 -6.72 -10.32
N GLU A 246 9.86 -6.25 -10.62
CA GLU A 246 9.45 -4.87 -10.35
C GLU A 246 9.51 -4.55 -8.85
N LEU A 247 9.11 -5.50 -8.00
CA LEU A 247 9.11 -5.39 -6.55
C LEU A 247 10.44 -5.74 -5.89
N LYS A 248 11.56 -5.74 -6.67
CA LYS A 248 12.92 -5.98 -6.17
C LYS A 248 13.09 -7.33 -5.45
N ASN A 249 12.58 -8.39 -6.07
CA ASN A 249 12.63 -9.78 -5.60
C ASN A 249 11.77 -10.06 -4.34
N GLU A 250 10.68 -9.34 -4.16
CA GLU A 250 9.67 -9.67 -3.15
C GLU A 250 9.01 -11.01 -3.50
N ASN A 251 9.01 -11.96 -2.56
CA ASN A 251 8.36 -13.25 -2.73
C ASN A 251 6.84 -13.09 -2.68
N ILE A 252 6.12 -13.57 -3.71
CA ILE A 252 4.68 -13.42 -3.79
C ILE A 252 4.02 -14.80 -3.68
N ASP A 253 3.29 -15.03 -2.59
CA ASP A 253 2.47 -16.22 -2.38
C ASP A 253 1.05 -15.93 -2.86
N VAL A 254 0.63 -16.59 -3.93
CA VAL A 254 -0.75 -16.54 -4.42
C VAL A 254 -1.56 -17.65 -3.76
N ILE A 255 -2.67 -17.28 -3.12
CA ILE A 255 -3.49 -18.16 -2.28
C ILE A 255 -4.90 -18.18 -2.84
N ASN A 256 -5.45 -19.37 -3.07
CA ASN A 256 -6.84 -19.50 -3.43
C ASN A 256 -7.73 -19.17 -2.21
N TRP A 257 -8.53 -18.11 -2.32
CA TRP A 257 -9.42 -17.65 -1.27
C TRP A 257 -10.51 -18.68 -0.95
N THR A 258 -10.94 -18.72 0.29
CA THR A 258 -12.07 -19.52 0.73
C THR A 258 -12.68 -18.88 1.97
N SER A 259 -13.99 -19.05 2.14
CA SER A 259 -14.72 -18.66 3.35
C SER A 259 -14.47 -19.61 4.53
N ASN A 260 -13.98 -20.83 4.27
CA ASN A 260 -13.56 -21.77 5.30
C ASN A 260 -12.25 -21.29 5.91
N ILE A 261 -12.31 -20.80 7.14
CA ILE A 261 -11.15 -20.20 7.83
C ILE A 261 -10.03 -21.20 8.08
N GLN A 262 -10.37 -22.45 8.41
CA GLN A 262 -9.39 -23.51 8.63
C GLN A 262 -8.55 -23.74 7.37
N LEU A 263 -9.22 -23.85 6.23
CA LEU A 263 -8.55 -24.05 4.96
C LEU A 263 -7.77 -22.78 4.52
N LEU A 264 -8.28 -21.59 4.84
CA LEU A 264 -7.59 -20.34 4.54
C LEU A 264 -6.29 -20.20 5.36
N ILE A 265 -6.33 -20.51 6.66
CA ILE A 265 -5.13 -20.55 7.52
C ILE A 265 -4.12 -21.56 6.99
N GLN A 266 -4.58 -22.76 6.65
CA GLN A 266 -3.73 -23.82 6.09
C GLN A 266 -3.02 -23.36 4.81
N ARG A 267 -3.75 -22.74 3.88
CA ARG A 267 -3.19 -22.21 2.64
C ARG A 267 -2.26 -21.03 2.88
N SER A 268 -2.56 -20.19 3.86
CA SER A 268 -1.76 -19.00 4.18
C SER A 268 -0.41 -19.31 4.81
N LEU A 269 -0.27 -20.45 5.49
CA LEU A 269 0.98 -20.90 6.11
C LEU A 269 1.87 -21.72 5.16
N THR A 270 1.42 -21.96 3.91
CA THR A 270 2.26 -22.64 2.91
C THR A 270 3.66 -21.97 2.84
N PRO A 271 4.78 -22.76 2.73
CA PRO A 271 4.83 -24.18 2.39
C PRO A 271 4.75 -25.15 3.60
N ALA A 272 4.53 -24.66 4.83
CA ALA A 272 4.44 -25.52 6.00
C ALA A 272 3.21 -26.46 5.92
N LYS A 273 3.38 -27.71 6.38
CA LYS A 273 2.31 -28.70 6.45
C LYS A 273 1.78 -28.76 7.87
N ILE A 274 0.52 -28.45 8.05
CA ILE A 274 -0.16 -28.47 9.34
C ILE A 274 -0.62 -29.91 9.63
N THR A 275 -0.40 -30.39 10.86
CA THR A 275 -0.87 -31.69 11.33
C THR A 275 -2.31 -31.57 11.85
N SER A 276 -2.54 -30.64 12.79
CA SER A 276 -3.85 -30.36 13.36
C SER A 276 -4.00 -28.86 13.67
N MET A 277 -5.24 -28.43 13.88
CA MET A 277 -5.54 -27.02 14.14
C MET A 277 -6.77 -26.93 15.03
N ASP A 278 -6.69 -26.07 16.05
CA ASP A 278 -7.79 -25.70 16.92
C ASP A 278 -8.11 -24.21 16.74
N ILE A 279 -9.38 -23.89 16.47
CA ILE A 279 -9.82 -22.54 16.10
C ILE A 279 -10.87 -22.05 17.10
N ASP A 280 -10.56 -20.97 17.79
CA ASP A 280 -11.49 -20.20 18.60
C ASP A 280 -12.03 -19.01 17.79
N ALA A 281 -13.21 -19.19 17.20
CA ALA A 281 -13.84 -18.18 16.37
C ALA A 281 -14.30 -16.95 17.15
N GLU A 282 -14.59 -17.08 18.46
CA GLU A 282 -15.03 -15.95 19.29
C GLU A 282 -13.87 -15.01 19.58
N LYS A 283 -12.66 -15.56 19.81
CA LYS A 283 -11.45 -14.78 20.05
C LYS A 283 -10.66 -14.45 18.78
N MET A 284 -11.08 -14.96 17.63
CA MET A 284 -10.32 -14.88 16.36
C MET A 284 -8.88 -15.40 16.53
N HIS A 285 -8.73 -16.53 17.21
CA HIS A 285 -7.46 -17.14 17.53
C HIS A 285 -7.38 -18.57 17.01
N ALA A 286 -6.20 -18.99 16.55
CA ALA A 286 -5.97 -20.33 16.02
C ALA A 286 -4.67 -20.90 16.56
N ASN A 287 -4.75 -22.08 17.18
CA ASN A 287 -3.59 -22.90 17.56
C ASN A 287 -3.30 -23.88 16.45
N VAL A 288 -2.10 -23.83 15.89
CA VAL A 288 -1.68 -24.67 14.77
C VAL A 288 -0.54 -25.58 15.22
N PHE A 289 -0.75 -26.87 15.06
CA PHE A 289 0.22 -27.91 15.43
C PHE A 289 0.94 -28.42 14.18
N LEU A 290 2.27 -28.44 14.25
CA LEU A 290 3.12 -28.82 13.12
C LEU A 290 4.27 -29.72 13.62
N LYS A 291 4.73 -30.58 12.74
CA LYS A 291 5.96 -31.34 12.99
C LYS A 291 7.14 -30.38 13.23
N PRO A 292 8.13 -30.76 14.04
CA PRO A 292 9.25 -29.89 14.39
C PRO A 292 10.00 -29.28 13.21
N ASP A 293 10.13 -30.02 12.10
CA ASP A 293 10.76 -29.59 10.85
C ASP A 293 9.93 -28.54 10.09
N GLN A 294 8.61 -28.49 10.30
CA GLN A 294 7.68 -27.56 9.62
C GLN A 294 7.52 -26.22 10.36
N VAL A 295 7.82 -26.16 11.66
CA VAL A 295 7.64 -24.97 12.49
C VAL A 295 8.42 -23.76 11.93
N SER A 296 9.68 -23.98 11.56
CA SER A 296 10.52 -22.92 10.98
C SER A 296 9.98 -22.41 9.65
N LEU A 297 9.32 -23.26 8.86
CA LEU A 297 8.69 -22.89 7.59
C LEU A 297 7.42 -22.05 7.82
N ALA A 298 6.60 -22.44 8.83
CA ALA A 298 5.39 -21.71 9.19
C ALA A 298 5.71 -20.31 9.70
N ILE A 299 6.69 -20.17 10.59
CA ILE A 299 7.14 -18.88 11.12
C ILE A 299 7.79 -18.05 10.02
N GLY A 300 8.67 -18.66 9.23
CA GLY A 300 9.45 -17.99 8.21
C GLY A 300 10.57 -17.11 8.75
N ARG A 301 11.37 -16.57 7.85
CA ARG A 301 12.47 -15.68 8.22
C ARG A 301 11.93 -14.45 8.96
N ARG A 302 12.47 -14.16 10.15
CA ARG A 302 12.03 -13.05 11.05
C ARG A 302 10.52 -13.04 11.39
N GLY A 303 9.86 -14.19 11.29
CA GLY A 303 8.42 -14.28 11.55
C GLY A 303 7.52 -13.67 10.45
N VAL A 304 8.05 -13.33 9.29
CA VAL A 304 7.29 -12.65 8.23
C VAL A 304 6.16 -13.54 7.71
N ASN A 305 6.36 -14.84 7.56
CA ASN A 305 5.36 -15.73 7.00
C ASN A 305 4.10 -15.82 7.90
N ILE A 306 4.29 -16.04 9.20
CA ILE A 306 3.19 -16.12 10.16
C ILE A 306 2.50 -14.75 10.34
N LYS A 307 3.28 -13.67 10.41
CA LYS A 307 2.72 -12.29 10.51
C LYS A 307 1.78 -11.99 9.33
N LEU A 308 2.21 -12.27 8.11
CA LEU A 308 1.38 -12.05 6.93
C LEU A 308 0.19 -13.02 6.88
N ALA A 309 0.31 -14.24 7.41
CA ALA A 309 -0.82 -15.16 7.53
C ALA A 309 -1.87 -14.63 8.52
N CYS A 310 -1.46 -14.11 9.68
CA CYS A 310 -2.36 -13.45 10.62
C CYS A 310 -3.06 -12.23 9.99
N GLU A 311 -2.33 -11.36 9.33
CA GLU A 311 -2.90 -10.19 8.66
C GLU A 311 -3.87 -10.58 7.52
N LEU A 312 -3.56 -11.64 6.76
CA LEU A 312 -4.40 -12.11 5.66
C LEU A 312 -5.72 -12.68 6.17
N THR A 313 -5.65 -13.59 7.16
CA THR A 313 -6.80 -14.32 7.71
C THR A 313 -7.60 -13.47 8.71
N GLY A 314 -6.95 -12.51 9.39
CA GLY A 314 -7.52 -11.74 10.48
C GLY A 314 -7.55 -12.49 11.80
N TYR A 315 -6.89 -13.67 11.88
CA TYR A 315 -6.76 -14.48 13.09
C TYR A 315 -5.36 -14.34 13.67
N GLU A 316 -5.25 -14.33 14.98
CA GLU A 316 -3.99 -14.52 15.68
C GLU A 316 -3.64 -16.01 15.64
N ILE A 317 -2.47 -16.34 15.06
CA ILE A 317 -2.07 -17.73 14.83
C ILE A 317 -0.87 -18.05 15.72
N ASP A 318 -1.06 -19.00 16.63
CA ASP A 318 0.02 -19.56 17.44
C ASP A 318 0.46 -20.91 16.88
N VAL A 319 1.77 -21.10 16.85
CA VAL A 319 2.39 -22.29 16.27
C VAL A 319 3.00 -23.15 17.38
N PHE A 320 2.51 -24.38 17.49
CA PHE A 320 2.98 -25.38 18.43
C PHE A 320 3.67 -26.54 17.69
N ARG A 321 4.61 -27.14 18.38
CA ARG A 321 5.20 -28.41 17.90
C ARG A 321 4.20 -29.53 18.19
N ASP A 322 3.93 -30.31 17.18
CA ASP A 322 3.20 -31.55 17.32
C ASP A 322 4.22 -32.63 17.68
N ASN A 323 4.21 -32.99 18.94
CA ASN A 323 5.04 -34.07 19.48
C ASN A 323 4.34 -35.43 19.36
N GLU A 324 3.29 -35.58 18.51
CA GLU A 324 2.67 -36.87 18.20
C GLU A 324 3.68 -37.85 17.55
N GLY A 325 4.72 -38.16 18.22
CA GLY A 325 5.75 -39.11 17.80
C GLY A 325 6.87 -39.26 18.83
N GLU A 326 7.02 -38.28 19.71
CA GLU A 326 7.60 -38.48 21.01
C GLU A 326 6.41 -38.78 21.95
N VAL A 327 5.98 -40.05 22.00
CA VAL A 327 5.47 -40.60 23.23
C VAL A 327 6.52 -40.16 24.25
N GLU A 328 6.19 -39.32 25.23
CA GLU A 328 6.91 -39.36 26.50
C GLU A 328 6.76 -40.82 26.90
N GLU A 329 7.66 -41.66 26.41
CA GLU A 329 7.85 -42.99 26.96
C GLU A 329 8.27 -42.69 28.38
N PHE A 330 7.33 -42.88 29.29
CA PHE A 330 7.56 -42.79 30.73
C PHE A 330 8.74 -43.69 31.03
N ASP A 331 9.89 -43.09 31.25
CA ASP A 331 11.07 -43.79 31.68
C ASP A 331 10.95 -43.88 33.21
N ILE A 332 10.83 -45.10 33.71
CA ILE A 332 10.58 -45.40 35.11
C ILE A 332 11.92 -45.51 35.81
N ASP A 333 12.13 -44.80 36.88
CA ASP A 333 13.35 -44.90 37.70
C ASP A 333 13.44 -46.35 38.30
N LEU A 334 14.62 -46.93 38.27
CA LEU A 334 14.84 -48.27 38.83
C LEU A 334 14.48 -48.37 40.32
N ASP A 335 14.46 -47.26 41.07
CA ASP A 335 14.05 -47.26 42.48
C ASP A 335 12.57 -47.61 42.67
N GLU A 336 11.72 -47.47 41.67
CA GLU A 336 10.31 -47.88 41.76
C GLU A 336 10.13 -49.39 41.68
N PHE A 337 11.15 -50.12 41.26
CA PHE A 337 11.14 -51.62 41.18
C PHE A 337 11.77 -52.28 42.43
N THR A 338 11.98 -51.58 43.54
CA THR A 338 12.57 -52.12 44.76
C THR A 338 11.76 -53.25 45.39
N ASP A 339 10.46 -53.38 45.05
CA ASP A 339 9.59 -54.46 45.49
C ASP A 339 9.72 -55.75 44.63
N GLU A 340 10.25 -55.64 43.43
CA GLU A 340 10.36 -56.75 42.46
C GLU A 340 11.82 -57.10 42.12
N ILE A 341 12.75 -56.15 42.26
CA ILE A 341 14.18 -56.32 42.00
C ILE A 341 14.96 -56.06 43.30
N GLU A 342 15.86 -56.97 43.64
CA GLU A 342 16.64 -56.80 44.87
C GLU A 342 17.49 -55.52 44.85
N PRO A 343 17.52 -54.75 45.93
CA PRO A 343 18.18 -53.42 45.98
C PRO A 343 19.65 -53.44 45.52
N TRP A 344 20.38 -54.47 45.81
CA TRP A 344 21.79 -54.57 45.40
C TRP A 344 21.96 -54.69 43.87
N VAL A 345 20.98 -55.30 43.19
CA VAL A 345 20.95 -55.37 41.73
C VAL A 345 20.70 -54.03 41.11
N ILE A 346 19.78 -53.24 41.71
CA ILE A 346 19.50 -51.87 41.32
C ILE A 346 20.75 -50.98 41.51
N ASP A 347 21.42 -51.11 42.67
CA ASP A 347 22.65 -50.37 42.93
C ASP A 347 23.75 -50.70 41.92
N GLU A 348 23.89 -51.94 41.51
CA GLU A 348 24.90 -52.38 40.53
C GLU A 348 24.58 -51.88 39.13
N LEU A 349 23.29 -51.85 38.74
CA LEU A 349 22.83 -51.28 37.49
C LEU A 349 23.06 -49.76 37.44
N LYS A 350 22.75 -49.04 38.50
CA LYS A 350 23.01 -47.61 38.66
C LYS A 350 24.50 -47.28 38.59
N ARG A 351 25.36 -48.14 39.15
CA ARG A 351 26.79 -47.96 39.13
C ARG A 351 27.39 -47.97 37.72
N VAL A 352 26.76 -48.66 36.77
CA VAL A 352 27.17 -48.69 35.35
C VAL A 352 26.44 -47.64 34.53
N GLY A 353 25.63 -46.73 35.15
CA GLY A 353 24.97 -45.63 34.49
C GLY A 353 23.58 -45.96 33.93
N CYS A 354 22.95 -47.06 34.48
CA CYS A 354 21.56 -47.38 34.17
C CYS A 354 20.69 -46.99 35.34
N ASP A 355 20.21 -45.73 35.31
CA ASP A 355 19.37 -45.18 36.38
C ASP A 355 17.87 -45.47 36.17
N THR A 356 17.48 -45.82 34.92
CA THR A 356 16.10 -46.00 34.51
C THR A 356 15.86 -47.35 33.85
N ALA A 357 14.64 -47.85 33.87
CA ALA A 357 14.22 -49.12 33.29
C ALA A 357 14.58 -49.20 31.80
N ARG A 358 14.44 -48.11 31.09
CA ARG A 358 14.77 -48.03 29.66
C ARG A 358 16.27 -48.14 29.41
N SER A 359 17.08 -47.47 30.23
CA SER A 359 18.54 -47.51 30.08
C SER A 359 19.08 -48.96 30.24
N VAL A 360 18.40 -49.80 31.04
CA VAL A 360 18.72 -51.22 31.15
C VAL A 360 18.23 -52.02 29.94
N LEU A 361 17.06 -51.72 29.40
CA LEU A 361 16.51 -52.43 28.25
C LEU A 361 17.24 -52.11 26.95
N ASP A 362 17.82 -50.90 26.80
CA ASP A 362 18.58 -50.46 25.65
C ASP A 362 19.93 -51.18 25.53
N LEU A 363 20.46 -51.73 26.65
CA LEU A 363 21.68 -52.52 26.63
C LEU A 363 21.33 -54.02 26.37
N THR A 364 22.18 -54.71 25.63
CA THR A 364 22.03 -56.16 25.44
C THR A 364 22.43 -56.92 26.73
N SER A 365 21.87 -58.12 26.89
CA SER A 365 22.23 -58.97 28.07
C SER A 365 23.75 -59.23 28.15
N GLU A 366 24.42 -59.33 27.01
CA GLU A 366 25.88 -59.52 26.91
C GLU A 366 26.67 -58.27 27.36
N GLU A 367 26.13 -57.06 27.07
CA GLU A 367 26.72 -55.80 27.50
C GLU A 367 26.54 -55.55 28.97
N LEU A 368 25.39 -55.90 29.55
CA LEU A 368 25.13 -55.82 30.98
C LEU A 368 26.04 -56.81 31.74
N GLU A 369 26.15 -58.08 31.32
CA GLU A 369 27.06 -59.09 31.90
C GLU A 369 28.52 -58.61 31.87
N ARG A 370 28.90 -57.83 30.88
CA ARG A 370 30.28 -57.34 30.71
C ARG A 370 30.59 -56.10 31.57
N ARG A 371 29.55 -55.33 31.91
CA ARG A 371 29.68 -54.05 32.64
C ARG A 371 29.35 -54.18 34.13
N THR A 372 28.60 -55.19 34.53
CA THR A 372 28.17 -55.43 35.91
C THR A 372 28.74 -56.76 36.40
N ASP A 373 28.76 -56.95 37.71
CA ASP A 373 29.11 -58.21 38.34
C ASP A 373 27.87 -59.14 38.51
N LEU A 374 26.80 -58.92 37.71
CA LEU A 374 25.54 -59.68 37.75
C LEU A 374 25.64 -60.97 36.93
N GLU A 375 25.05 -62.04 37.44
CA GLU A 375 24.92 -63.29 36.74
C GLU A 375 23.89 -63.21 35.61
N LYS A 376 24.09 -63.97 34.54
CA LYS A 376 23.23 -63.90 33.34
C LYS A 376 21.76 -64.19 33.66
N GLU A 377 21.46 -65.09 34.58
CA GLU A 377 20.09 -65.40 35.00
C GLU A 377 19.43 -64.21 35.68
N THR A 378 20.15 -63.49 36.51
CA THR A 378 19.68 -62.25 37.17
C THR A 378 19.38 -61.13 36.17
N ILE A 379 20.23 -60.98 35.16
CA ILE A 379 20.03 -59.95 34.09
C ILE A 379 18.79 -60.31 33.25
N GLU A 380 18.57 -61.57 32.92
CA GLU A 380 17.40 -62.02 32.19
C GLU A 380 16.10 -61.81 32.99
N ASP A 381 16.12 -62.07 34.28
CA ASP A 381 14.99 -61.85 35.18
C ASP A 381 14.66 -60.32 35.31
N VAL A 382 15.65 -59.50 35.55
CA VAL A 382 15.48 -58.02 35.55
C VAL A 382 14.86 -57.54 34.26
N ARG A 383 15.42 -57.95 33.11
CA ARG A 383 14.90 -57.55 31.79
C ARG A 383 13.48 -58.07 31.56
N ARG A 384 13.10 -59.19 32.10
CA ARG A 384 11.74 -59.73 32.01
C ARG A 384 10.79 -58.85 32.84
N ILE A 385 11.12 -58.55 34.08
CA ILE A 385 10.32 -57.68 35.00
C ILE A 385 10.10 -56.29 34.36
N LEU A 386 11.16 -55.65 33.89
CA LEU A 386 11.07 -54.36 33.23
C LEU A 386 10.24 -54.38 31.96
N LYS A 387 10.31 -55.45 31.14
CA LYS A 387 9.49 -55.60 29.94
C LYS A 387 8.01 -55.86 30.23
N GLU A 388 7.68 -56.58 31.30
CA GLU A 388 6.30 -56.84 31.70
C GLU A 388 5.57 -55.53 32.11
N GLU A 389 6.27 -54.58 32.67
CA GLU A 389 5.68 -53.31 33.05
C GLU A 389 5.44 -52.43 31.81
N PHE A 390 6.34 -52.37 30.85
CA PHE A 390 6.16 -51.71 29.59
C PHE A 390 5.19 -52.43 28.59
N GLY A 391 4.84 -53.67 28.84
CA GLY A 391 3.93 -54.46 28.00
C GLY A 391 2.49 -54.51 28.49
N LYS A 392 2.16 -53.78 29.58
CA LYS A 392 0.80 -53.74 30.17
C LYS A 392 -0.07 -52.63 29.62
N GLU A 393 0.35 -51.92 28.54
CA GLU A 393 -0.50 -51.00 27.78
C GLU A 393 -1.10 -51.62 26.52
#